data_601ab68b846bc590afcec98ad2af5b92
#
_entry.id   601ab68b846bc590afcec98ad2af5b92
#
_cell.length_a   1.000
_cell.length_b   1.000
_cell.length_c   1.000
_cell.angle_alpha   90.00
_cell.angle_beta   90.00
_cell.angle_gamma   90.00
#
_symmetry.space_group_name_H-M   'P 1'
#
loop_
_entity.id
_entity.type
_entity.pdbx_description
1 polymer ?
#
loop_
_entity_poly.entity_id
_entity_poly.type
_entity_poly.pdbx_seq_one_letter_code
_entity_poly.pdbx_strand_id
1 'polypeptide(L)'
;MKNNLAKKILPHVIAVLIFLIVSVLFCKPVLEGNVLNQHDVLGWKGIAQNSFEYKEKNGHFPLWNSNVFSGMPNYQIAMEGKTILPDLNKFFSLGLPDPIHYFFIACICFYILCLSLGLKPVIGILGGLAYAFSTYNPVI
;
A
#
# COMPACT_ATOMS: atom_id res chain seq x y z
N MET A 1 21.04 -34.47 -2.17
CA MET A 1 21.08 -33.03 -1.83
C MET A 1 19.80 -32.25 -2.20
N LYS A 2 19.12 -32.49 -3.32
CA LYS A 2 17.89 -31.80 -3.75
C LYS A 2 16.73 -31.85 -2.76
N ASN A 3 16.48 -33.00 -2.11
CA ASN A 3 15.33 -33.16 -1.20
C ASN A 3 15.42 -32.34 0.11
N ASN A 4 16.62 -31.99 0.57
CA ASN A 4 16.78 -31.21 1.80
C ASN A 4 16.54 -29.71 1.57
N LEU A 5 16.83 -29.21 0.39
CA LEU A 5 16.60 -27.80 0.03
C LEU A 5 15.09 -27.53 -0.13
N ALA A 6 14.38 -28.42 -0.82
CA ALA A 6 12.93 -28.33 -0.99
C ALA A 6 12.18 -28.30 0.35
N LYS A 7 12.58 -29.16 1.30
CA LYS A 7 11.98 -29.20 2.65
C LYS A 7 12.21 -27.90 3.45
N LYS A 8 13.34 -27.21 3.22
CA LYS A 8 13.63 -25.94 3.88
C LYS A 8 12.85 -24.76 3.26
N ILE A 9 12.66 -24.78 1.95
CA ILE A 9 11.98 -23.69 1.22
C ILE A 9 10.45 -23.80 1.32
N LEU A 10 9.92 -25.02 1.39
CA LEU A 10 8.48 -25.28 1.39
C LEU A 10 7.67 -24.44 2.39
N PRO A 11 8.06 -24.30 3.68
CA PRO A 11 7.30 -23.50 4.63
C PRO A 11 7.26 -22.01 4.27
N HIS A 12 8.29 -21.49 3.61
CA HIS A 12 8.33 -20.11 3.17
C HIS A 12 7.43 -19.86 1.95
N VAL A 13 7.40 -20.80 1.02
CA VAL A 13 6.47 -20.75 -0.14
C VAL A 13 5.03 -20.82 0.34
N ILE A 14 4.73 -21.73 1.29
CA ILE A 14 3.39 -21.82 1.88
C ILE A 14 3.02 -20.49 2.57
N ALA A 15 3.93 -19.86 3.31
CA ALA A 15 3.69 -18.57 3.95
C ALA A 15 3.30 -17.48 2.93
N VAL A 16 4.07 -17.34 1.85
CA VAL A 16 3.80 -16.37 0.78
C VAL A 16 2.43 -16.62 0.13
N LEU A 17 2.10 -17.88 -0.15
CA LEU A 17 0.79 -18.25 -0.72
C LEU A 17 -0.36 -17.91 0.23
N ILE A 18 -0.22 -18.20 1.53
CA ILE A 18 -1.23 -17.84 2.54
C ILE A 18 -1.44 -16.33 2.57
N PHE A 19 -0.36 -15.54 2.62
CA PHE A 19 -0.45 -14.08 2.64
C PHE A 19 -1.14 -13.53 1.40
N LEU A 20 -0.80 -14.04 0.23
CA LEU A 20 -1.42 -13.63 -1.03
C LEU A 20 -2.92 -13.95 -1.04
N ILE A 21 -3.29 -15.18 -0.70
CA ILE A 21 -4.69 -15.62 -0.69
C ILE A 21 -5.50 -14.80 0.30
N VAL A 22 -5.00 -14.60 1.53
CA VAL A 22 -5.72 -13.84 2.55
C VAL A 22 -5.87 -12.38 2.15
N SER A 23 -4.82 -11.73 1.61
CA SER A 23 -4.88 -10.35 1.13
C SER A 23 -5.90 -10.18 -0.01
N VAL A 24 -5.93 -11.11 -0.96
CA VAL A 24 -6.89 -11.10 -2.08
C VAL A 24 -8.32 -11.32 -1.60
N LEU A 25 -8.55 -12.28 -0.72
CA LEU A 25 -9.88 -12.57 -0.18
C LEU A 25 -10.43 -11.41 0.66
N PHE A 26 -9.58 -10.79 1.47
CA PHE A 26 -9.95 -9.64 2.28
C PHE A 26 -10.31 -8.43 1.43
N CYS A 27 -9.54 -8.16 0.39
CA CYS A 27 -9.76 -7.03 -0.52
C CYS A 27 -10.62 -7.39 -1.73
N LYS A 28 -11.41 -8.47 -1.67
CA LYS A 28 -12.29 -8.90 -2.77
C LYS A 28 -13.16 -7.77 -3.34
N PRO A 29 -13.79 -6.89 -2.54
CA PRO A 29 -14.59 -5.79 -3.05
C PRO A 29 -13.85 -4.87 -4.03
N VAL A 30 -12.54 -4.70 -3.84
CA VAL A 30 -11.70 -3.88 -4.75
C VAL A 30 -11.55 -4.54 -6.12
N LEU A 31 -11.47 -5.86 -6.17
CA LEU A 31 -11.43 -6.62 -7.43
C LEU A 31 -12.77 -6.55 -8.18
N GLU A 32 -13.86 -6.33 -7.48
CA GLU A 32 -15.20 -6.12 -8.04
C GLU A 32 -15.43 -4.68 -8.53
N GLY A 33 -14.38 -3.83 -8.48
CA GLY A 33 -14.43 -2.44 -8.93
C GLY A 33 -14.93 -1.44 -7.89
N ASN A 34 -15.11 -1.86 -6.64
CA ASN A 34 -15.45 -0.95 -5.55
C ASN A 34 -14.23 -0.11 -5.15
N VAL A 35 -14.44 1.17 -4.94
CA VAL A 35 -13.41 2.11 -4.50
C VAL A 35 -13.59 2.37 -3.01
N LEU A 36 -12.49 2.33 -2.26
CA LEU A 36 -12.50 2.72 -0.85
C LEU A 36 -12.93 4.18 -0.70
N ASN A 37 -14.07 4.41 -0.07
CA ASN A 37 -14.59 5.74 0.20
C ASN A 37 -14.01 6.26 1.53
N GLN A 38 -12.80 6.79 1.49
CA GLN A 38 -12.16 7.39 2.66
C GLN A 38 -12.51 8.88 2.74
N HIS A 39 -12.96 9.32 3.89
CA HIS A 39 -13.27 10.75 4.13
C HIS A 39 -12.09 11.65 3.84
N ASP A 40 -10.87 11.22 4.16
CA ASP A 40 -9.63 11.97 3.90
C ASP A 40 -9.39 12.17 2.40
N VAL A 41 -9.66 11.15 1.59
CA VAL A 41 -9.52 11.23 0.13
C VAL A 41 -10.56 12.19 -0.48
N LEU A 42 -11.79 12.18 0.04
CA LEU A 42 -12.82 13.13 -0.39
C LEU A 42 -12.47 14.56 0.02
N GLY A 43 -12.01 14.75 1.26
CA GLY A 43 -11.53 16.03 1.74
C GLY A 43 -10.36 16.56 0.91
N TRP A 44 -9.36 15.69 0.66
CA TRP A 44 -8.22 16.04 -0.20
C TRP A 44 -8.65 16.43 -1.62
N LYS A 45 -9.54 15.67 -2.25
CA LYS A 45 -10.05 15.99 -3.59
C LYS A 45 -10.72 17.35 -3.63
N GLY A 46 -11.54 17.68 -2.63
CA GLY A 46 -12.18 18.99 -2.54
C GLY A 46 -11.16 20.14 -2.41
N ILE A 47 -10.14 19.95 -1.58
CA ILE A 47 -9.07 20.94 -1.36
C ILE A 47 -8.20 21.09 -2.63
N ALA A 48 -7.90 20.00 -3.30
CA ALA A 48 -7.02 19.96 -4.46
C ALA A 48 -7.70 20.35 -5.78
N GLN A 49 -9.03 20.38 -5.84
CA GLN A 49 -9.81 20.57 -7.07
C GLN A 49 -9.37 21.79 -7.87
N ASN A 50 -9.27 22.96 -7.24
CA ASN A 50 -8.87 24.18 -7.94
C ASN A 50 -7.43 24.08 -8.50
N SER A 51 -6.56 23.32 -7.87
CA SER A 51 -5.20 23.12 -8.36
C SER A 51 -5.19 22.24 -9.62
N PHE A 52 -6.06 21.26 -9.70
CA PHE A 52 -6.25 20.44 -10.90
C PHE A 52 -6.89 21.23 -12.03
N GLU A 53 -7.93 22.00 -11.75
CA GLU A 53 -8.57 22.88 -12.75
C GLU A 53 -7.59 23.93 -13.30
N TYR A 54 -6.73 24.48 -12.44
CA TYR A 54 -5.67 25.39 -12.88
C TYR A 54 -4.67 24.69 -13.80
N LYS A 55 -4.27 23.46 -13.44
CA LYS A 55 -3.36 22.65 -14.25
C LYS A 55 -3.95 22.34 -15.64
N GLU A 56 -5.24 22.02 -15.71
CA GLU A 56 -5.92 21.75 -16.98
C GLU A 56 -5.91 22.98 -17.89
N LYS A 57 -6.10 24.19 -17.32
CA LYS A 57 -6.13 25.44 -18.09
C LYS A 57 -4.74 25.94 -18.49
N ASN A 58 -3.74 25.75 -17.63
CA ASN A 58 -2.42 26.39 -17.79
C ASN A 58 -1.28 25.39 -18.08
N GLY A 59 -1.53 24.07 -18.05
CA GLY A 59 -0.55 23.03 -18.30
C GLY A 59 0.43 22.75 -17.16
N HIS A 60 0.31 23.46 -16.02
CA HIS A 60 1.15 23.27 -14.83
C HIS A 60 0.35 23.54 -13.56
N PHE A 61 0.78 22.95 -12.44
CA PHE A 61 0.18 23.26 -11.14
C PHE A 61 0.50 24.67 -10.66
N PRO A 62 -0.43 25.34 -9.93
CA PRO A 62 -0.12 26.60 -9.26
C PRO A 62 0.88 26.35 -8.13
N LEU A 63 1.71 27.33 -7.82
CA LEU A 63 2.64 27.26 -6.69
C LEU A 63 1.95 27.45 -5.34
N TRP A 64 0.83 28.15 -5.34
CA TRP A 64 0.06 28.53 -4.15
C TRP A 64 -1.40 28.11 -4.29
N ASN A 65 -1.97 27.55 -3.24
CA ASN A 65 -3.39 27.26 -3.13
C ASN A 65 -4.01 28.17 -2.09
N SER A 66 -4.95 29.03 -2.50
CA SER A 66 -5.60 30.01 -1.64
C SER A 66 -6.84 29.49 -0.91
N ASN A 67 -7.28 28.25 -1.18
CA ASN A 67 -8.56 27.76 -0.68
C ASN A 67 -8.50 27.17 0.72
N VAL A 68 -7.31 27.00 1.28
CA VAL A 68 -7.10 26.29 2.55
C VAL A 68 -6.27 27.17 3.47
N PHE A 69 -6.67 27.30 4.72
CA PHE A 69 -5.93 28.01 5.79
C PHE A 69 -5.43 29.39 5.40
N SER A 70 -6.23 30.19 4.68
CA SER A 70 -5.84 31.50 4.13
C SER A 70 -4.71 31.45 3.10
N GLY A 71 -4.40 30.28 2.59
CA GLY A 71 -3.40 30.00 1.58
C GLY A 71 -2.21 29.20 2.08
N MET A 72 -1.78 28.24 1.27
CA MET A 72 -0.60 27.42 1.54
C MET A 72 0.11 26.99 0.26
N PRO A 73 1.39 26.58 0.35
CA PRO A 73 2.13 26.08 -0.80
C PRO A 73 1.47 24.85 -1.40
N ASN A 74 1.22 24.87 -2.71
CA ASN A 74 0.46 23.82 -3.37
C ASN A 74 1.17 22.44 -3.39
N TYR A 75 2.50 22.40 -3.26
CA TYR A 75 3.25 21.15 -3.21
C TYR A 75 2.88 20.25 -2.01
N GLN A 76 2.25 20.83 -0.98
CA GLN A 76 1.74 20.06 0.17
C GLN A 76 0.35 19.48 -0.08
N ILE A 77 -0.35 19.93 -1.13
CA ILE A 77 -1.73 19.53 -1.43
C ILE A 77 -1.79 18.71 -2.71
N ALA A 78 -1.32 19.28 -3.81
CA ALA A 78 -1.46 18.70 -5.14
C ALA A 78 -0.30 19.14 -6.04
N MET A 79 0.77 18.36 -6.07
CA MET A 79 1.83 18.48 -7.09
C MET A 79 2.32 17.09 -7.47
N GLU A 80 2.58 16.91 -8.76
CA GLU A 80 3.30 15.73 -9.21
C GLU A 80 4.76 15.86 -8.77
N GLY A 81 5.14 15.07 -7.77
CA GLY A 81 6.53 14.98 -7.36
C GLY A 81 7.33 14.28 -8.45
N LYS A 82 8.20 15.00 -9.14
CA LYS A 82 9.27 14.36 -9.94
C LYS A 82 10.34 13.90 -8.99
N THR A 83 10.28 12.63 -8.58
CA THR A 83 11.33 12.02 -7.80
C THR A 83 12.44 11.53 -8.73
N ILE A 84 13.69 11.76 -8.34
CA ILE A 84 14.87 11.18 -9.02
C ILE A 84 14.95 9.67 -8.76
N LEU A 85 14.34 9.23 -7.67
CA LEU A 85 14.24 7.81 -7.31
C LEU A 85 13.20 7.11 -8.19
N PRO A 86 13.48 5.88 -8.62
CA PRO A 86 12.47 5.06 -9.30
C PRO A 86 11.25 4.91 -8.40
N ASP A 87 10.09 4.76 -9.02
CA ASP A 87 8.83 4.57 -8.31
C ASP A 87 8.87 3.25 -7.53
N LEU A 88 9.35 3.31 -6.29
CA LEU A 88 9.49 2.16 -5.40
C LEU A 88 8.13 1.51 -5.13
N ASN A 89 7.05 2.32 -5.11
CA ASN A 89 5.72 1.78 -4.93
C ASN A 89 5.36 0.83 -6.09
N LYS A 90 5.68 1.22 -7.31
CA LYS A 90 5.46 0.40 -8.51
C LYS A 90 6.28 -0.90 -8.50
N PHE A 91 7.49 -0.83 -7.97
CA PHE A 91 8.34 -2.02 -7.78
C PHE A 91 7.76 -2.98 -6.72
N PHE A 92 7.36 -2.44 -5.57
CA PHE A 92 6.84 -3.25 -4.48
C PHE A 92 5.38 -3.69 -4.67
N SER A 93 4.62 -3.04 -5.56
CA SER A 93 3.23 -3.45 -5.83
C SER A 93 3.13 -4.83 -6.48
N LEU A 94 4.21 -5.34 -7.11
CA LEU A 94 4.23 -6.63 -7.81
C LEU A 94 3.09 -6.77 -8.85
N GLY A 95 2.55 -5.64 -9.33
CA GLY A 95 1.39 -5.60 -10.22
C GLY A 95 0.04 -5.87 -9.55
N LEU A 96 0.01 -5.96 -8.22
CA LEU A 96 -1.23 -6.10 -7.46
C LEU A 96 -1.89 -4.72 -7.29
N PRO A 97 -3.23 -4.61 -7.37
CA PRO A 97 -3.94 -3.35 -7.14
C PRO A 97 -3.86 -2.93 -5.66
N ASP A 98 -3.97 -1.61 -5.44
CA ASP A 98 -4.20 -1.04 -4.11
C ASP A 98 -5.60 -1.46 -3.62
N PRO A 99 -5.79 -1.84 -2.36
CA PRO A 99 -4.85 -1.96 -1.25
C PRO A 99 -4.23 -3.35 -1.08
N ILE A 100 -4.47 -4.32 -1.97
CA ILE A 100 -4.05 -5.72 -1.83
C ILE A 100 -2.55 -5.82 -1.57
N HIS A 101 -1.75 -5.07 -2.34
CA HIS A 101 -0.29 -5.13 -2.20
C HIS A 101 0.19 -4.60 -0.84
N TYR A 102 -0.49 -3.62 -0.23
CA TYR A 102 -0.09 -3.11 1.09
C TYR A 102 -0.23 -4.18 2.17
N PHE A 103 -1.36 -4.91 2.19
CA PHE A 103 -1.55 -6.02 3.12
C PHE A 103 -0.53 -7.14 2.88
N PHE A 104 -0.32 -7.49 1.62
CA PHE A 104 0.63 -8.53 1.24
C PHE A 104 2.06 -8.19 1.67
N ILE A 105 2.53 -6.97 1.38
CA ILE A 105 3.87 -6.51 1.77
C ILE A 105 3.98 -6.44 3.30
N ALA A 106 2.99 -5.91 4.00
CA ALA A 106 2.98 -5.85 5.45
C ALA A 106 3.16 -7.24 6.08
N CYS A 107 2.42 -8.25 5.58
CA CYS A 107 2.57 -9.64 5.99
C CYS A 107 4.00 -10.15 5.76
N ILE A 108 4.56 -9.92 4.56
CA ILE A 108 5.89 -10.41 4.19
C ILE A 108 6.97 -9.74 5.04
N CYS A 109 6.93 -8.42 5.19
CA CYS A 109 7.94 -7.70 5.96
C CYS A 109 7.95 -8.14 7.41
N PHE A 110 6.77 -8.30 8.03
CA PHE A 110 6.70 -8.80 9.40
C PHE A 110 7.12 -10.27 9.53
N TYR A 111 6.80 -11.09 8.55
CA TYR A 111 7.27 -12.48 8.48
C TYR A 111 8.80 -12.55 8.44
N ILE A 112 9.45 -11.75 7.59
CA ILE A 112 10.91 -11.67 7.50
C ILE A 112 11.50 -11.21 8.84
N LEU A 113 10.87 -10.22 9.50
CA LEU A 113 11.27 -9.77 10.83
C LEU A 113 11.21 -10.93 11.85
N CYS A 114 10.13 -11.70 11.88
CA CYS A 114 10.02 -12.85 12.77
C CYS A 114 11.11 -13.88 12.49
N LEU A 115 11.43 -14.16 11.24
CA LEU A 115 12.50 -15.07 10.87
C LEU A 115 13.89 -14.56 11.28
N SER A 116 14.14 -13.25 11.15
CA SER A 116 15.40 -12.63 11.58
C SER A 116 15.62 -12.69 13.10
N LEU A 117 14.52 -12.72 13.85
CA LEU A 117 14.52 -12.93 15.30
C LEU A 117 14.63 -14.43 15.69
N GLY A 118 14.80 -15.33 14.73
CA GLY A 118 14.94 -16.75 14.97
C GLY A 118 13.64 -17.51 15.28
N LEU A 119 12.48 -16.88 15.03
CA LEU A 119 11.18 -17.51 15.27
C LEU A 119 10.87 -18.55 14.19
N LYS A 120 10.05 -19.54 14.56
CA LYS A 120 9.60 -20.58 13.62
C LYS A 120 8.68 -19.97 12.53
N PRO A 121 8.72 -20.51 11.28
CA PRO A 121 7.88 -20.02 10.19
C PRO A 121 6.39 -19.91 10.51
N VAL A 122 5.84 -20.84 11.29
CA VAL A 122 4.42 -20.82 11.70
C VAL A 122 4.10 -19.59 12.56
N ILE A 123 5.00 -19.24 13.49
CA ILE A 123 4.84 -18.03 14.33
C ILE A 123 4.95 -16.79 13.45
N GLY A 124 5.86 -16.80 12.49
CA GLY A 124 5.99 -15.71 11.52
C GLY A 124 4.74 -15.50 10.67
N ILE A 125 4.06 -16.59 10.24
CA ILE A 125 2.79 -16.50 9.51
C ILE A 125 1.71 -15.84 10.38
N LEU A 126 1.53 -16.34 11.61
CA LEU A 126 0.55 -15.76 12.53
C LEU A 126 0.85 -14.30 12.86
N GLY A 127 2.11 -13.99 13.13
CA GLY A 127 2.54 -12.61 13.43
C GLY A 127 2.35 -11.68 12.23
N GLY A 128 2.69 -12.11 11.03
CA GLY A 128 2.49 -11.35 9.79
C GLY A 128 1.02 -11.02 9.54
N LEU A 129 0.14 -12.01 9.67
CA LEU A 129 -1.31 -11.79 9.56
C LEU A 129 -1.82 -10.87 10.68
N ALA A 130 -1.46 -11.12 11.93
CA ALA A 130 -1.88 -10.27 13.05
C ALA A 130 -1.44 -8.82 12.88
N TYR A 131 -0.21 -8.58 12.39
CA TYR A 131 0.30 -7.25 12.13
C TYR A 131 -0.44 -6.56 10.99
N ALA A 132 -0.56 -7.22 9.84
CA ALA A 132 -1.19 -6.63 8.66
C ALA A 132 -2.68 -6.34 8.87
N PHE A 133 -3.37 -7.14 9.68
CA PHE A 133 -4.80 -7.00 9.97
C PHE A 133 -5.08 -6.40 11.37
N SER A 134 -4.07 -5.80 12.01
CA SER A 134 -4.30 -5.06 13.25
C SER A 134 -5.08 -3.76 13.00
N THR A 135 -5.60 -3.14 14.07
CA THR A 135 -6.61 -2.08 14.12
C THR A 135 -6.34 -0.81 13.27
N TYR A 136 -5.21 -0.71 12.60
CA TYR A 136 -4.89 0.39 11.69
C TYR A 136 -5.44 0.17 10.27
N ASN A 137 -6.26 -0.87 10.11
CA ASN A 137 -6.80 -1.20 8.81
C ASN A 137 -7.85 -0.19 8.38
N PRO A 138 -7.80 0.25 7.11
CA PRO A 138 -8.89 1.00 6.56
C PRO A 138 -10.18 0.19 6.71
N VAL A 139 -11.17 0.78 7.34
CA VAL A 139 -12.53 0.25 7.35
C VAL A 139 -12.98 0.23 5.89
N ILE A 140 -13.14 -0.97 5.37
CA ILE A 140 -13.66 -1.21 4.03
C ILE A 140 -15.16 -1.01 4.06
#